data_6239d4f50ebf94f8b3bb459077f555a8
#
_entry.id   6239d4f50ebf94f8b3bb459077f555a8
#
_cell.length_a   1.000
_cell.length_b   1.000
_cell.length_c   1.000
_cell.angle_alpha   90.00
_cell.angle_beta   90.00
_cell.angle_gamma   90.00
#
_symmetry.space_group_name_H-M   'P 1'
#
loop_
_entity.id
_entity.type
_entity.pdbx_description
1 polymer ?
#
loop_
_entity_poly.entity_id
_entity_poly.type
_entity_poly.pdbx_seq_one_letter_code
_entity_poly.pdbx_strand_id
1 'polypeptide(L)'
;MACLLALASPAVAQSLASYTVSGDGIEQPLTGTPGDVARGRALVAERSSTCILCHSAPLPEVRFQGDLAPNLAGSGSRWSIPQLRLRLVDASRLNPATIMPSYYRVDGLERVGRNWQGKPILSAEQIEDIVAYLATLRD
;
A
#
# COMPACT_ATOMS: atom_id res chain seq x y z
N MET A 1 -37.92 7.25 34.05
CA MET A 1 -37.07 6.37 33.25
C MET A 1 -36.89 7.02 31.89
N ALA A 2 -35.73 7.62 31.63
CA ALA A 2 -35.42 8.26 30.34
C ALA A 2 -34.64 7.21 29.48
N CYS A 3 -35.23 6.84 28.35
CA CYS A 3 -34.65 5.90 27.40
C CYS A 3 -33.66 6.68 26.50
N LEU A 4 -32.34 6.49 26.68
CA LEU A 4 -31.34 7.03 25.77
C LEU A 4 -31.35 6.18 24.48
N LEU A 5 -31.85 6.78 23.40
CA LEU A 5 -31.66 6.22 22.05
C LEU A 5 -30.22 6.47 21.61
N ALA A 6 -29.44 5.42 21.56
CA ALA A 6 -28.10 5.44 20.94
C ALA A 6 -28.27 5.54 19.42
N LEU A 7 -27.87 6.67 18.83
CA LEU A 7 -27.78 6.87 17.40
C LEU A 7 -26.55 6.08 16.87
N ALA A 8 -26.80 4.95 16.24
CA ALA A 8 -25.76 4.22 15.50
C ALA A 8 -25.43 5.03 14.24
N SER A 9 -24.22 5.60 14.18
CA SER A 9 -23.72 6.21 12.96
C SER A 9 -23.51 5.12 11.90
N PRO A 10 -23.98 5.30 10.65
CA PRO A 10 -23.71 4.35 9.59
C PRO A 10 -22.20 4.34 9.30
N ALA A 11 -21.58 3.16 9.33
CA ALA A 11 -20.24 2.97 8.82
C ALA A 11 -20.27 3.24 7.31
N VAL A 12 -19.72 4.38 6.88
CA VAL A 12 -19.53 4.69 5.47
C VAL A 12 -18.46 3.70 4.96
N ALA A 13 -18.87 2.75 4.14
CA ALA A 13 -17.93 1.94 3.38
C ALA A 13 -17.11 2.90 2.52
N GLN A 14 -15.80 3.00 2.75
CA GLN A 14 -14.92 3.82 1.92
C GLN A 14 -14.94 3.24 0.50
N SER A 15 -15.52 3.97 -0.44
CA SER A 15 -15.44 3.63 -1.85
C SER A 15 -13.97 3.71 -2.28
N LEU A 16 -13.51 2.69 -3.04
CA LEU A 16 -12.17 2.73 -3.63
C LEU A 16 -12.02 3.96 -4.50
N ALA A 17 -10.93 4.70 -4.32
CA ALA A 17 -10.56 5.77 -5.23
C ALA A 17 -10.29 5.19 -6.63
N SER A 18 -10.88 5.80 -7.64
CA SER A 18 -10.59 5.45 -9.02
C SER A 18 -9.16 5.89 -9.39
N TYR A 19 -8.48 5.10 -10.20
CA TYR A 19 -7.16 5.43 -10.72
C TYR A 19 -7.02 5.01 -12.18
N THR A 20 -6.11 5.67 -12.89
CA THR A 20 -5.77 5.34 -14.28
C THR A 20 -4.33 4.91 -14.36
N VAL A 21 -4.08 3.73 -14.95
CA VAL A 21 -2.73 3.26 -15.26
C VAL A 21 -2.33 3.82 -16.63
N SER A 22 -1.19 4.52 -16.66
CA SER A 22 -0.58 5.05 -17.88
C SER A 22 0.83 4.49 -18.02
N GLY A 23 1.06 3.69 -19.04
CA GLY A 23 2.32 2.96 -19.18
C GLY A 23 2.59 2.05 -17.98
N ASP A 24 3.68 2.30 -17.27
CA ASP A 24 4.13 1.55 -16.11
C ASP A 24 3.91 2.28 -14.76
N GLY A 25 2.98 3.24 -14.72
CA GLY A 25 2.72 4.05 -13.55
C GLY A 25 1.27 4.51 -13.35
N ILE A 26 1.01 5.10 -12.20
CA ILE A 26 -0.22 5.83 -11.86
C ILE A 26 0.21 7.26 -11.50
N GLU A 27 -0.09 8.22 -12.39
CA GLU A 27 0.40 9.59 -12.27
C GLU A 27 -0.21 10.33 -11.07
N GLN A 28 -1.53 10.24 -10.91
CA GLN A 28 -2.24 10.97 -9.87
C GLN A 28 -2.24 10.20 -8.55
N PRO A 29 -1.99 10.88 -7.43
CA PRO A 29 -2.18 10.26 -6.11
C PRO A 29 -3.62 9.77 -5.93
N LEU A 30 -3.80 8.61 -5.32
CA LEU A 30 -5.13 8.02 -5.04
C LEU A 30 -6.00 8.94 -4.17
N THR A 31 -5.37 9.74 -3.31
CA THR A 31 -6.03 10.71 -2.42
C THR A 31 -6.13 12.11 -3.02
N GLY A 32 -5.59 12.34 -4.22
CA GLY A 32 -5.45 13.66 -4.83
C GLY A 32 -4.27 14.48 -4.27
N THR A 33 -3.61 14.03 -3.21
CA THR A 33 -2.46 14.68 -2.57
C THR A 33 -1.37 13.66 -2.24
N PRO A 34 -0.08 14.07 -2.18
CA PRO A 34 1.00 13.19 -1.70
C PRO A 34 0.78 12.75 -0.26
N GLY A 35 1.31 11.56 0.07
CA GLY A 35 1.27 11.02 1.42
C GLY A 35 2.33 11.61 2.35
N ASP A 36 2.32 11.12 3.59
CA ASP A 36 3.24 11.52 4.66
C ASP A 36 4.38 10.51 4.81
N VAL A 37 5.61 10.98 4.75
CA VAL A 37 6.84 10.15 4.80
C VAL A 37 6.98 9.41 6.13
N ALA A 38 6.65 10.06 7.26
CA ALA A 38 6.81 9.44 8.58
C ALA A 38 5.78 8.33 8.81
N ARG A 39 4.52 8.54 8.42
CA ARG A 39 3.49 7.50 8.44
C ARG A 39 3.84 6.35 7.50
N GLY A 40 4.32 6.66 6.29
CA GLY A 40 4.76 5.64 5.34
C GLY A 40 5.90 4.77 5.88
N ARG A 41 6.89 5.39 6.53
CA ARG A 41 7.97 4.68 7.21
C ARG A 41 7.44 3.74 8.31
N ALA A 42 6.52 4.22 9.14
CA ALA A 42 5.91 3.43 10.19
C ALA A 42 5.14 2.23 9.61
N LEU A 43 4.35 2.44 8.56
CA LEU A 43 3.63 1.38 7.86
C LEU A 43 4.58 0.31 7.29
N VAL A 44 5.67 0.70 6.64
CA VAL A 44 6.66 -0.26 6.11
C VAL A 44 7.32 -1.05 7.24
N ALA A 45 7.56 -0.43 8.39
CA ALA A 45 8.15 -1.09 9.56
C ALA A 45 7.22 -2.11 10.24
N GLU A 46 5.91 -1.97 10.07
CA GLU A 46 4.92 -2.86 10.66
C GLU A 46 4.80 -4.19 9.91
N ARG A 47 4.73 -5.30 10.65
CA ARG A 47 4.53 -6.64 10.05
C ARG A 47 3.14 -6.84 9.45
N SER A 48 2.15 -6.10 9.93
CA SER A 48 0.77 -6.13 9.42
C SER A 48 0.65 -5.64 7.99
N SER A 49 1.50 -4.71 7.56
CA SER A 49 1.58 -4.25 6.16
C SER A 49 2.28 -5.26 5.23
N THR A 50 2.94 -6.27 5.80
CA THR A 50 3.66 -7.37 5.15
C THR A 50 4.92 -7.00 4.38
N CYS A 51 5.26 -5.73 4.20
CA CYS A 51 6.42 -5.28 3.40
C CYS A 51 7.72 -5.94 3.86
N ILE A 52 8.07 -5.81 5.16
CA ILE A 52 9.31 -6.35 5.73
C ILE A 52 9.29 -7.86 5.96
N LEU A 53 8.19 -8.55 5.68
CA LEU A 53 8.18 -10.01 5.67
C LEU A 53 8.90 -10.57 4.43
N CYS A 54 8.93 -9.81 3.34
CA CYS A 54 9.57 -10.19 2.08
C CYS A 54 10.78 -9.31 1.75
N HIS A 55 10.73 -8.02 2.07
CA HIS A 55 11.78 -7.05 1.78
C HIS A 55 12.63 -6.73 3.00
N SER A 56 13.90 -6.43 2.78
CA SER A 56 14.70 -5.64 3.71
C SER A 56 14.57 -4.14 3.38
N ALA A 57 14.76 -3.29 4.41
CA ALA A 57 14.67 -1.83 4.30
C ALA A 57 15.69 -1.18 5.25
N PRO A 58 16.06 0.09 5.06
CA PRO A 58 16.95 0.83 5.97
C PRO A 58 16.22 1.22 7.26
N LEU A 59 15.79 0.21 8.01
CA LEU A 59 15.06 0.29 9.27
C LEU A 59 15.85 -0.50 10.33
N PRO A 60 16.93 0.08 10.90
CA PRO A 60 17.83 -0.65 11.80
C PRO A 60 17.16 -1.14 13.09
N GLU A 61 16.07 -0.50 13.49
CA GLU A 61 15.27 -0.91 14.66
C GLU A 61 14.40 -2.14 14.40
N VAL A 62 14.13 -2.47 13.12
CA VAL A 62 13.31 -3.62 12.74
C VAL A 62 14.19 -4.84 12.53
N ARG A 63 14.07 -5.80 13.45
CA ARG A 63 14.82 -7.07 13.40
C ARG A 63 14.10 -8.10 12.51
N PHE A 64 14.87 -9.03 11.94
CA PHE A 64 14.37 -10.17 11.15
C PHE A 64 13.55 -9.72 9.94
N GLN A 65 14.13 -8.84 9.14
CA GLN A 65 13.56 -8.42 7.86
C GLN A 65 13.73 -9.54 6.81
N GLY A 66 12.79 -9.59 5.85
CA GLY A 66 12.82 -10.58 4.77
C GLY A 66 13.92 -10.32 3.73
N ASP A 67 14.25 -11.38 3.00
CA ASP A 67 15.22 -11.37 1.89
C ASP A 67 14.65 -12.02 0.60
N LEU A 68 13.33 -12.32 0.61
CA LEU A 68 12.64 -12.95 -0.52
C LEU A 68 12.46 -11.98 -1.70
N ALA A 69 12.45 -10.69 -1.44
CA ALA A 69 12.23 -9.62 -2.42
C ALA A 69 13.36 -8.59 -2.34
N PRO A 70 13.56 -7.74 -3.38
CA PRO A 70 14.63 -6.75 -3.40
C PRO A 70 14.61 -5.82 -2.19
N ASN A 71 15.80 -5.41 -1.73
CA ASN A 71 15.95 -4.39 -0.69
C ASN A 71 15.26 -3.09 -1.10
N LEU A 72 14.52 -2.47 -0.18
CA LEU A 72 13.83 -1.20 -0.42
C LEU A 72 14.77 0.02 -0.41
N ALA A 73 16.00 -0.10 0.13
CA ALA A 73 17.01 0.94 -0.03
C ALA A 73 17.19 1.27 -1.51
N GLY A 74 17.35 2.56 -1.84
CA GLY A 74 17.49 3.03 -3.22
C GLY A 74 16.22 2.94 -4.08
N SER A 75 15.05 2.59 -3.51
CA SER A 75 13.80 2.50 -4.29
C SER A 75 13.43 3.82 -5.00
N GLY A 76 13.67 4.96 -4.35
CA GLY A 76 13.43 6.29 -4.92
C GLY A 76 14.44 6.70 -6.00
N SER A 77 15.60 6.00 -6.11
CA SER A 77 16.53 6.17 -7.22
C SER A 77 16.16 5.28 -8.41
N ARG A 78 15.61 4.09 -8.13
CA ARG A 78 15.26 3.10 -9.17
C ARG A 78 13.92 3.37 -9.85
N TRP A 79 12.98 3.96 -9.14
CA TRP A 79 11.59 4.08 -9.60
C TRP A 79 11.04 5.47 -9.37
N SER A 80 10.26 5.98 -10.33
CA SER A 80 9.49 7.20 -10.17
C SER A 80 8.31 7.00 -9.19
N ILE A 81 7.75 8.10 -8.68
CA ILE A 81 6.56 8.06 -7.80
C ILE A 81 5.38 7.34 -8.47
N PRO A 82 5.01 7.60 -9.75
CA PRO A 82 3.99 6.83 -10.44
C PRO A 82 4.27 5.33 -10.51
N GLN A 83 5.51 4.95 -10.75
CA GLN A 83 5.92 3.54 -10.81
C GLN A 83 5.86 2.86 -9.44
N LEU A 84 6.28 3.54 -8.37
CA LEU A 84 6.14 3.04 -6.99
C LEU A 84 4.67 2.84 -6.64
N ARG A 85 3.81 3.79 -7.00
CA ARG A 85 2.37 3.70 -6.77
C ARG A 85 1.75 2.49 -7.45
N LEU A 86 2.03 2.28 -8.74
CA LEU A 86 1.50 1.11 -9.45
C LEU A 86 1.96 -0.21 -8.83
N ARG A 87 3.22 -0.30 -8.36
CA ARG A 87 3.72 -1.50 -7.67
C ARG A 87 2.93 -1.84 -6.42
N LEU A 88 2.52 -0.84 -5.65
CA LEU A 88 1.71 -1.05 -4.46
C LEU A 88 0.24 -1.33 -4.81
N VAL A 89 -0.32 -0.61 -5.76
CA VAL A 89 -1.71 -0.78 -6.18
C VAL A 89 -1.92 -2.17 -6.79
N ASP A 90 -1.10 -2.52 -7.78
CA ASP A 90 -1.20 -3.79 -8.50
C ASP A 90 0.12 -4.15 -9.20
N ALA A 91 1.02 -4.79 -8.48
CA ALA A 91 2.31 -5.23 -9.01
C ALA A 91 2.18 -6.22 -10.18
N SER A 92 1.06 -6.94 -10.28
CA SER A 92 0.82 -7.92 -11.35
C SER A 92 0.72 -7.27 -12.74
N ARG A 93 0.40 -5.98 -12.80
CA ARG A 93 0.41 -5.21 -14.06
C ARG A 93 1.81 -5.06 -14.66
N LEU A 94 2.83 -5.05 -13.81
CA LEU A 94 4.23 -4.93 -14.23
C LEU A 94 4.90 -6.29 -14.37
N ASN A 95 4.52 -7.24 -13.54
CA ASN A 95 5.02 -8.62 -13.59
C ASN A 95 3.88 -9.58 -13.22
N PRO A 96 3.24 -10.23 -14.18
CA PRO A 96 2.15 -11.18 -13.91
C PRO A 96 2.54 -12.39 -13.05
N ALA A 97 3.84 -12.71 -12.97
CA ALA A 97 4.37 -13.81 -12.15
C ALA A 97 4.76 -13.36 -10.74
N THR A 98 4.50 -12.11 -10.35
CA THR A 98 4.87 -11.59 -9.04
C THR A 98 4.11 -12.30 -7.92
N ILE A 99 4.80 -12.52 -6.80
CA ILE A 99 4.19 -12.94 -5.54
C ILE A 99 3.83 -11.76 -4.63
N MET A 100 4.23 -10.54 -5.00
CA MET A 100 3.85 -9.33 -4.27
C MET A 100 2.35 -9.12 -4.36
N PRO A 101 1.63 -8.98 -3.24
CA PRO A 101 0.19 -8.76 -3.25
C PRO A 101 -0.18 -7.46 -3.98
N SER A 102 -1.37 -7.44 -4.60
CA SER A 102 -2.02 -6.19 -4.98
C SER A 102 -2.64 -5.58 -3.73
N TYR A 103 -2.08 -4.48 -3.23
CA TYR A 103 -2.52 -3.90 -1.96
C TYR A 103 -3.82 -3.10 -2.07
N TYR A 104 -4.17 -2.69 -3.29
CA TYR A 104 -5.35 -1.83 -3.50
C TYR A 104 -6.36 -2.39 -4.50
N ARG A 105 -5.93 -3.15 -5.50
CA ARG A 105 -6.83 -3.83 -6.43
C ARG A 105 -7.65 -4.89 -5.71
N VAL A 106 -8.96 -4.91 -5.93
CA VAL A 106 -9.90 -5.86 -5.32
C VAL A 106 -10.56 -6.81 -6.32
N ASP A 107 -10.51 -6.46 -7.61
CA ASP A 107 -11.14 -7.25 -8.67
C ASP A 107 -10.17 -8.26 -9.28
N GLY A 108 -10.71 -9.38 -9.78
CA GLY A 108 -9.93 -10.41 -10.47
C GLY A 108 -8.91 -11.12 -9.56
N LEU A 109 -9.15 -11.15 -8.25
CA LEU A 109 -8.35 -11.88 -7.28
C LEU A 109 -8.96 -13.26 -7.02
N GLU A 110 -8.11 -14.28 -6.90
CA GLU A 110 -8.51 -15.64 -6.58
C GLU A 110 -8.24 -15.97 -5.09
N ARG A 111 -9.04 -16.86 -4.52
CA ARG A 111 -8.87 -17.38 -3.15
C ARG A 111 -8.86 -16.32 -2.05
N VAL A 112 -9.56 -15.22 -2.26
CA VAL A 112 -9.68 -14.17 -1.25
C VAL A 112 -10.50 -14.65 -0.08
N GLY A 113 -9.94 -14.55 1.13
CA GLY A 113 -10.65 -14.89 2.36
C GLY A 113 -11.92 -14.04 2.53
N ARG A 114 -12.99 -14.62 3.09
CA ARG A 114 -14.31 -13.96 3.21
C ARG A 114 -14.25 -12.54 3.77
N ASN A 115 -13.42 -12.32 4.78
CA ASN A 115 -13.29 -11.01 5.45
C ASN A 115 -12.61 -9.94 4.60
N TRP A 116 -11.96 -10.33 3.48
CA TRP A 116 -11.19 -9.47 2.59
C TRP A 116 -11.82 -9.29 1.21
N GLN A 117 -12.93 -9.99 0.93
CA GLN A 117 -13.60 -9.85 -0.36
C GLN A 117 -14.09 -8.41 -0.56
N GLY A 118 -13.73 -7.82 -1.71
CA GLY A 118 -14.06 -6.44 -2.06
C GLY A 118 -13.37 -5.37 -1.22
N LYS A 119 -12.38 -5.74 -0.40
CA LYS A 119 -11.62 -4.81 0.44
C LYS A 119 -10.16 -4.77 0.02
N PRO A 120 -9.54 -3.59 -0.08
CA PRO A 120 -8.10 -3.47 -0.29
C PRO A 120 -7.35 -3.87 0.99
N ILE A 121 -6.09 -4.28 0.85
CA ILE A 121 -5.21 -4.57 1.99
C ILE A 121 -4.81 -3.26 2.69
N LEU A 122 -4.55 -2.21 1.91
CA LEU A 122 -4.19 -0.88 2.39
C LEU A 122 -5.19 0.16 1.85
N SER A 123 -5.46 1.21 2.63
CA SER A 123 -6.25 2.35 2.18
C SER A 123 -5.48 3.20 1.15
N ALA A 124 -6.18 4.09 0.46
CA ALA A 124 -5.56 5.05 -0.46
C ALA A 124 -4.50 5.91 0.25
N GLU A 125 -4.80 6.40 1.45
CA GLU A 125 -3.85 7.18 2.26
C GLU A 125 -2.61 6.37 2.62
N GLN A 126 -2.78 5.11 3.05
CA GLN A 126 -1.66 4.23 3.38
C GLN A 126 -0.77 3.95 2.17
N ILE A 127 -1.35 3.77 0.98
CA ILE A 127 -0.60 3.63 -0.27
C ILE A 127 0.23 4.90 -0.52
N GLU A 128 -0.38 6.09 -0.45
CA GLU A 128 0.35 7.34 -0.70
C GLU A 128 1.43 7.60 0.36
N ASP A 129 1.18 7.31 1.62
CA ASP A 129 2.17 7.41 2.70
C ASP A 129 3.39 6.53 2.42
N ILE A 130 3.17 5.26 2.04
CA ILE A 130 4.26 4.33 1.70
C ILE A 130 5.01 4.81 0.46
N VAL A 131 4.31 5.26 -0.59
CA VAL A 131 4.93 5.83 -1.81
C VAL A 131 5.82 7.02 -1.44
N ALA A 132 5.32 7.93 -0.59
CA ALA A 132 6.10 9.09 -0.13
C ALA A 132 7.38 8.66 0.57
N TYR A 133 7.32 7.68 1.47
CA TYR A 133 8.50 7.15 2.15
C TYR A 133 9.47 6.47 1.18
N LEU A 134 9.01 5.55 0.33
CA LEU A 134 9.86 4.84 -0.61
C LEU A 134 10.58 5.77 -1.59
N ALA A 135 9.94 6.87 -1.99
CA ALA A 135 10.52 7.89 -2.85
C ALA A 135 11.70 8.65 -2.19
N THR A 136 11.77 8.67 -0.85
CA THR A 136 12.90 9.27 -0.11
C THR A 136 14.12 8.36 -0.03
N LEU A 137 13.96 7.05 -0.23
CA LEU A 137 15.03 6.06 -0.15
C LEU A 137 15.92 6.15 -1.39
N ARG A 138 16.87 7.08 -1.36
CA ARG A 138 17.86 7.32 -2.43
C ARG A 138 19.23 6.87 -1.95
N ASP A 139 20.05 6.44 -2.89
CA ASP A 139 21.45 6.08 -2.67
C ASP A 139 22.30 7.35 -2.49
#